data_8d84fae4628065bc271aec3f8cc7b9ef
#
_entry.id   8d84fae4628065bc271aec3f8cc7b9ef
#
_cell.length_a   1.000
_cell.length_b   1.000
_cell.length_c   1.000
_cell.angle_alpha   90.00
_cell.angle_beta   90.00
_cell.angle_gamma   90.00
#
_symmetry.space_group_name_H-M   'P 1'
#
loop_
_entity.id
_entity.type
_entity.pdbx_description
1 polymer ?
#
loop_
_entity_poly.entity_id
_entity_poly.type
_entity_poly.pdbx_seq_one_letter_code
_entity_poly.pdbx_strand_id
1 'polypeptide(L)'
;MVSVKPFLPYYKYLKPVWWQFAFGILFGVLYSVSSGLGLPVMAETVFPILFGNNEEAPRWLQEFVSQWFGDDIEGGFLIVCCLFIPLTMFLRSLGSWGNGYFMTYSGISVVQRLQAEVFTKVQRLPLAFFQRRKTGELNAAIMGYPNQIKRVIVDMSNDLVKQPLTLLSAVGFMIYKSFSSESFFIAAIGVLSIPLLVFPIRRIGRYLAKRAQQLARVSTGD
;
A
#
# COMPACT_ATOMS: atom_id res chain seq x y z
N MET A 1 12.09 8.46 12.41
CA MET A 1 10.77 7.92 12.79
C MET A 1 9.91 9.09 13.23
N VAL A 2 8.84 9.40 12.49
CA VAL A 2 7.87 10.41 12.92
C VAL A 2 7.13 9.81 14.11
N SER A 3 7.21 10.47 15.27
CA SER A 3 6.47 10.02 16.46
C SER A 3 4.98 10.15 16.18
N VAL A 4 4.26 9.05 16.13
CA VAL A 4 2.81 9.02 15.85
C VAL A 4 2.00 9.49 17.09
N LYS A 5 2.62 9.50 18.27
CA LYS A 5 1.98 9.89 19.55
C LYS A 5 1.23 11.23 19.52
N PRO A 6 1.76 12.33 18.93
CA PRO A 6 1.06 13.60 18.90
C PRO A 6 -0.19 13.60 17.98
N PHE A 7 -0.34 12.62 17.10
CA PHE A 7 -1.45 12.53 16.15
C PHE A 7 -2.63 11.68 16.67
N LEU A 8 -2.45 10.93 17.75
CA LEU A 8 -3.50 10.12 18.38
C LEU A 8 -4.83 10.85 18.63
N PRO A 9 -4.84 12.11 19.16
CA PRO A 9 -6.12 12.82 19.38
C PRO A 9 -6.87 13.13 18.07
N TYR A 10 -6.16 13.20 16.94
CA TYR A 10 -6.78 13.50 15.65
C TYR A 10 -7.49 12.29 15.01
N TYR A 11 -7.27 11.07 15.50
CA TYR A 11 -8.06 9.90 15.10
C TYR A 11 -9.56 10.03 15.44
N LYS A 12 -9.92 10.96 16.34
CA LYS A 12 -11.31 11.32 16.61
C LYS A 12 -12.06 11.74 15.34
N TYR A 13 -11.40 12.39 14.39
CA TYR A 13 -12.01 12.85 13.14
C TYR A 13 -12.27 11.71 12.16
N LEU A 14 -11.63 10.55 12.36
CA LEU A 14 -11.86 9.34 11.57
C LEU A 14 -13.11 8.58 12.06
N LYS A 15 -13.51 8.76 13.33
CA LYS A 15 -14.62 8.01 13.96
C LYS A 15 -15.91 7.96 13.12
N PRO A 16 -16.39 9.07 12.52
CA PRO A 16 -17.63 9.05 11.74
C PRO A 16 -17.51 8.41 10.35
N VAL A 17 -16.29 8.21 9.84
CA VAL A 17 -15.99 7.55 8.54
C VAL A 17 -15.21 6.25 8.75
N TRP A 18 -15.31 5.68 9.96
CA TRP A 18 -14.60 4.45 10.33
C TRP A 18 -14.90 3.28 9.39
N TRP A 19 -16.16 3.11 9.01
CA TRP A 19 -16.56 2.03 8.11
C TRP A 19 -15.91 2.16 6.73
N GLN A 20 -15.91 3.37 6.16
CA GLN A 20 -15.27 3.63 4.88
C GLN A 20 -13.75 3.40 4.96
N PHE A 21 -13.13 3.83 6.05
CA PHE A 21 -11.72 3.60 6.29
C PHE A 21 -11.41 2.09 6.44
N ALA A 22 -12.25 1.34 7.17
CA ALA A 22 -12.11 -0.11 7.32
C ALA A 22 -12.26 -0.85 5.97
N PHE A 23 -13.24 -0.45 5.14
CA PHE A 23 -13.36 -0.98 3.78
C PHE A 23 -12.14 -0.63 2.93
N GLY A 24 -11.59 0.58 3.06
CA GLY A 24 -10.36 0.97 2.41
C GLY A 24 -9.20 0.05 2.79
N ILE A 25 -9.03 -0.26 4.07
CA ILE A 25 -8.02 -1.22 4.53
C ILE A 25 -8.29 -2.62 3.98
N LEU A 26 -9.55 -3.09 3.99
CA LEU A 26 -9.91 -4.41 3.45
C LEU A 26 -9.52 -4.55 1.97
N PHE A 27 -9.85 -3.56 1.14
CA PHE A 27 -9.43 -3.52 -0.26
C PHE A 27 -7.90 -3.39 -0.40
N GLY A 28 -7.24 -2.70 0.52
CA GLY A 28 -5.79 -2.63 0.61
C GLY A 28 -5.15 -4.00 0.92
N VAL A 29 -5.76 -4.80 1.78
CA VAL A 29 -5.37 -6.19 2.06
C VAL A 29 -5.54 -7.05 0.81
N LEU A 30 -6.69 -6.96 0.14
CA LEU A 30 -6.95 -7.67 -1.12
C LEU A 30 -5.89 -7.33 -2.19
N TYR A 31 -5.60 -6.05 -2.37
CA TYR A 31 -4.53 -5.58 -3.25
C TYR A 31 -3.16 -6.16 -2.86
N SER A 32 -2.82 -6.11 -1.57
CA SER A 32 -1.51 -6.54 -1.07
C SER A 32 -1.29 -8.04 -1.26
N VAL A 33 -2.31 -8.85 -0.99
CA VAL A 33 -2.27 -10.30 -1.19
C VAL A 33 -2.18 -10.62 -2.69
N SER A 34 -3.04 -10.04 -3.52
CA SER A 34 -2.99 -10.23 -4.98
C SER A 34 -1.67 -9.77 -5.59
N SER A 35 -1.06 -8.70 -5.04
CA SER A 35 0.21 -8.17 -5.54
C SER A 35 1.41 -9.01 -5.07
N GLY A 36 1.39 -9.50 -3.84
CA GLY A 36 2.48 -10.28 -3.26
C GLY A 36 2.50 -11.73 -3.71
N LEU A 37 1.34 -12.35 -3.92
CA LEU A 37 1.21 -13.72 -4.41
C LEU A 37 1.08 -13.80 -5.94
N GLY A 38 0.50 -12.80 -6.59
CA GLY A 38 0.14 -12.86 -8.00
C GLY A 38 1.33 -13.14 -8.92
N LEU A 39 2.41 -12.37 -8.78
CA LEU A 39 3.61 -12.57 -9.60
C LEU A 39 4.31 -13.91 -9.33
N PRO A 40 4.57 -14.31 -8.09
CA PRO A 40 5.18 -15.62 -7.81
C PRO A 40 4.31 -16.79 -8.28
N VAL A 41 3.00 -16.75 -8.05
CA VAL A 41 2.08 -17.80 -8.52
C VAL A 41 2.04 -17.86 -10.04
N MET A 42 2.02 -16.72 -10.75
CA MET A 42 2.12 -16.68 -12.19
C MET A 42 3.42 -17.32 -12.69
N ALA A 43 4.54 -16.98 -12.06
CA ALA A 43 5.84 -17.53 -12.45
C ALA A 43 5.91 -19.05 -12.29
N GLU A 44 5.27 -19.58 -11.25
CA GLU A 44 5.29 -21.00 -10.94
C GLU A 44 4.24 -21.81 -11.72
N THR A 45 3.08 -21.22 -11.96
CA THR A 45 1.94 -21.95 -12.56
C THR A 45 1.84 -21.71 -14.06
N VAL A 46 2.00 -20.47 -14.51
CA VAL A 46 1.71 -20.09 -15.89
C VAL A 46 2.94 -20.30 -16.80
N PHE A 47 4.13 -19.95 -16.33
CA PHE A 47 5.32 -20.07 -17.18
C PHE A 47 5.70 -21.51 -17.53
N PRO A 48 5.72 -22.49 -16.61
CA PRO A 48 6.01 -23.88 -16.98
C PRO A 48 5.05 -24.41 -18.04
N ILE A 49 3.76 -24.11 -17.90
CA ILE A 49 2.72 -24.55 -18.84
C ILE A 49 2.93 -23.90 -20.22
N LEU A 50 3.20 -22.60 -20.29
CA LEU A 50 3.44 -21.89 -21.55
C LEU A 50 4.72 -22.35 -22.26
N PHE A 51 5.71 -22.84 -21.53
CA PHE A 51 6.95 -23.38 -22.08
C PHE A 51 6.92 -24.90 -22.31
N GLY A 52 5.77 -25.55 -22.22
CA GLY A 52 5.55 -26.95 -22.55
C GLY A 52 5.90 -27.95 -21.44
N ASN A 53 6.12 -27.51 -20.22
CA ASN A 53 6.41 -28.36 -19.06
C ASN A 53 5.12 -28.63 -18.25
N ASN A 54 4.15 -29.28 -18.85
CA ASN A 54 2.83 -29.55 -18.24
C ASN A 54 2.92 -30.47 -17.01
N GLU A 55 3.98 -31.27 -16.90
CA GLU A 55 4.22 -32.18 -15.76
C GLU A 55 4.55 -31.43 -14.46
N GLU A 56 5.10 -30.22 -14.56
CA GLU A 56 5.42 -29.37 -13.40
C GLU A 56 4.21 -28.58 -12.88
N ALA A 57 3.05 -28.66 -13.53
CA ALA A 57 1.86 -27.98 -13.10
C ALA A 57 1.39 -28.48 -11.71
N PRO A 58 0.95 -27.59 -10.81
CA PRO A 58 0.43 -27.97 -9.49
C PRO A 58 -0.72 -28.99 -9.59
N ARG A 59 -0.76 -29.98 -8.70
CA ARG A 59 -1.76 -31.08 -8.71
C ARG A 59 -3.20 -30.58 -8.74
N TRP A 60 -3.52 -29.52 -7.98
CA TRP A 60 -4.84 -28.91 -7.95
C TRP A 60 -5.28 -28.39 -9.33
N LEU A 61 -4.33 -27.92 -10.15
CA LEU A 61 -4.59 -27.42 -11.49
C LEU A 61 -4.81 -28.57 -12.47
N GLN A 62 -4.02 -29.63 -12.36
CA GLN A 62 -4.20 -30.85 -13.14
C GLN A 62 -5.57 -31.49 -12.90
N GLU A 63 -5.98 -31.60 -11.64
CA GLU A 63 -7.32 -32.10 -11.26
C GLU A 63 -8.43 -31.21 -11.82
N PHE A 64 -8.27 -29.88 -11.73
CA PHE A 64 -9.25 -28.95 -12.25
C PHE A 64 -9.38 -29.03 -13.77
N VAL A 65 -8.28 -29.10 -14.51
CA VAL A 65 -8.28 -29.20 -15.97
C VAL A 65 -8.86 -30.55 -16.42
N SER A 66 -8.46 -31.66 -15.81
CA SER A 66 -8.98 -32.99 -16.13
C SER A 66 -10.48 -33.11 -15.88
N GLN A 67 -11.01 -32.45 -14.84
CA GLN A 67 -12.42 -32.50 -14.52
C GLN A 67 -13.32 -31.70 -15.50
N TRP A 68 -12.79 -30.61 -16.08
CA TRP A 68 -13.57 -29.68 -16.89
C TRP A 68 -13.32 -29.83 -18.40
N PHE A 69 -12.15 -30.28 -18.83
CA PHE A 69 -11.72 -30.36 -20.23
C PHE A 69 -11.53 -31.82 -20.75
N GLY A 70 -11.65 -32.83 -19.87
CA GLY A 70 -11.59 -34.23 -20.27
C GLY A 70 -10.30 -34.62 -20.98
N ASP A 71 -10.41 -35.07 -22.25
CA ASP A 71 -9.25 -35.59 -23.02
C ASP A 71 -8.32 -34.51 -23.59
N ASP A 72 -8.77 -33.26 -23.68
CA ASP A 72 -7.99 -32.17 -24.28
C ASP A 72 -7.22 -31.38 -23.19
N ILE A 73 -6.31 -32.07 -22.52
CA ILE A 73 -5.56 -31.54 -21.36
C ILE A 73 -4.67 -30.34 -21.75
N GLU A 74 -4.02 -30.38 -22.91
CA GLU A 74 -3.13 -29.29 -23.36
C GLU A 74 -3.91 -28.00 -23.67
N GLY A 75 -5.02 -28.12 -24.39
CA GLY A 75 -5.93 -26.98 -24.65
C GLY A 75 -6.54 -26.43 -23.39
N GLY A 76 -6.93 -27.29 -22.44
CA GLY A 76 -7.44 -26.89 -21.14
C GLY A 76 -6.44 -26.08 -20.30
N PHE A 77 -5.18 -26.49 -20.25
CA PHE A 77 -4.12 -25.72 -19.56
C PHE A 77 -3.92 -24.35 -20.16
N LEU A 78 -3.86 -24.24 -21.48
CA LEU A 78 -3.70 -22.96 -22.15
C LEU A 78 -4.87 -22.00 -21.86
N ILE A 79 -6.10 -22.50 -21.90
CA ILE A 79 -7.30 -21.69 -21.60
C ILE A 79 -7.27 -21.21 -20.14
N VAL A 80 -6.95 -22.08 -19.18
CA VAL A 80 -6.87 -21.70 -17.77
C VAL A 80 -5.77 -20.69 -17.54
N CYS A 81 -4.60 -20.84 -18.13
CA CYS A 81 -3.51 -19.86 -18.05
C CYS A 81 -3.90 -18.51 -18.65
N CYS A 82 -4.54 -18.51 -19.83
CA CYS A 82 -5.01 -17.29 -20.48
C CYS A 82 -6.09 -16.56 -19.67
N LEU A 83 -6.90 -17.30 -18.88
CA LEU A 83 -7.92 -16.72 -18.04
C LEU A 83 -7.38 -16.30 -16.68
N PHE A 84 -6.38 -17.01 -16.16
CA PHE A 84 -5.77 -16.73 -14.85
C PHE A 84 -5.04 -15.39 -14.80
N ILE A 85 -4.32 -15.02 -15.88
CA ILE A 85 -3.60 -13.76 -15.96
C ILE A 85 -4.54 -12.55 -15.85
N PRO A 86 -5.57 -12.39 -16.71
CA PRO A 86 -6.49 -11.28 -16.59
C PRO A 86 -7.30 -11.31 -15.30
N LEU A 87 -7.63 -12.49 -14.75
CA LEU A 87 -8.35 -12.59 -13.48
C LEU A 87 -7.53 -12.06 -12.31
N THR A 88 -6.26 -12.43 -12.20
CA THR A 88 -5.37 -11.91 -11.14
C THR A 88 -5.14 -10.41 -11.28
N MET A 89 -4.97 -9.91 -12.50
CA MET A 89 -4.86 -8.48 -12.77
C MET A 89 -6.15 -7.74 -12.45
N PHE A 90 -7.31 -8.33 -12.73
CA PHE A 90 -8.61 -7.77 -12.39
C PHE A 90 -8.80 -7.66 -10.87
N LEU A 91 -8.50 -8.74 -10.10
CA LEU A 91 -8.58 -8.70 -8.64
C LEU A 91 -7.64 -7.65 -8.04
N ARG A 92 -6.42 -7.56 -8.56
CA ARG A 92 -5.45 -6.54 -8.13
C ARG A 92 -5.94 -5.13 -8.44
N SER A 93 -6.48 -4.91 -9.62
CA SER A 93 -7.04 -3.62 -10.04
C SER A 93 -8.25 -3.23 -9.20
N LEU A 94 -9.16 -4.17 -8.95
CA LEU A 94 -10.33 -3.97 -8.09
C LEU A 94 -9.91 -3.61 -6.66
N GLY A 95 -8.95 -4.33 -6.09
CA GLY A 95 -8.37 -4.02 -4.78
C GLY A 95 -7.72 -2.64 -4.73
N SER A 96 -6.96 -2.26 -5.77
CA SER A 96 -6.33 -0.95 -5.87
C SER A 96 -7.34 0.18 -5.98
N TRP A 97 -8.34 0.02 -6.86
CA TRP A 97 -9.40 1.00 -7.06
C TRP A 97 -10.24 1.21 -5.81
N GLY A 98 -10.72 0.12 -5.19
CA GLY A 98 -11.51 0.19 -3.97
C GLY A 98 -10.72 0.82 -2.82
N ASN A 99 -9.45 0.42 -2.62
CA ASN A 99 -8.57 1.04 -1.63
C ASN A 99 -8.42 2.54 -1.88
N GLY A 100 -8.10 2.95 -3.11
CA GLY A 100 -7.94 4.36 -3.47
C GLY A 100 -9.21 5.17 -3.22
N TYR A 101 -10.36 4.65 -3.63
CA TYR A 101 -11.65 5.31 -3.45
C TYR A 101 -12.00 5.55 -1.97
N PHE A 102 -12.00 4.49 -1.17
CA PHE A 102 -12.38 4.58 0.25
C PHE A 102 -11.36 5.37 1.09
N MET A 103 -10.07 5.27 0.78
CA MET A 103 -9.05 6.08 1.47
C MET A 103 -9.14 7.55 1.10
N THR A 104 -9.38 7.88 -0.17
CA THR A 104 -9.58 9.27 -0.61
C THR A 104 -10.84 9.86 0.03
N TYR A 105 -11.95 9.13 0.03
CA TYR A 105 -13.19 9.56 0.68
C TYR A 105 -12.98 9.83 2.18
N SER A 106 -12.36 8.91 2.89
CA SER A 106 -12.03 9.07 4.33
C SER A 106 -11.11 10.26 4.55
N GLY A 107 -10.12 10.45 3.68
CA GLY A 107 -9.18 11.56 3.75
C GLY A 107 -9.84 12.92 3.55
N ILE A 108 -10.69 13.06 2.55
CA ILE A 108 -11.43 14.30 2.28
C ILE A 108 -12.34 14.63 3.47
N SER A 109 -13.04 13.66 4.02
CA SER A 109 -13.91 13.85 5.18
C SER A 109 -13.15 14.35 6.43
N VAL A 110 -11.94 13.83 6.67
CA VAL A 110 -11.07 14.30 7.76
C VAL A 110 -10.64 15.74 7.52
N VAL A 111 -10.19 16.07 6.30
CA VAL A 111 -9.75 17.43 5.91
C VAL A 111 -10.89 18.43 6.10
N GLN A 112 -12.07 18.14 5.57
CA GLN A 112 -13.24 19.04 5.66
C GLN A 112 -13.62 19.37 7.10
N ARG A 113 -13.62 18.37 7.98
CA ARG A 113 -13.93 18.55 9.40
C ARG A 113 -12.88 19.40 10.11
N LEU A 114 -11.60 19.14 9.84
CA LEU A 114 -10.51 19.93 10.40
C LEU A 114 -10.55 21.37 9.89
N GLN A 115 -10.79 21.57 8.60
CA GLN A 115 -10.93 22.90 8.01
C GLN A 115 -12.10 23.67 8.61
N ALA A 116 -13.26 23.03 8.76
CA ALA A 116 -14.43 23.65 9.36
C ALA A 116 -14.18 24.07 10.83
N GLU A 117 -13.50 23.21 11.61
CA GLU A 117 -13.15 23.55 13.01
C GLU A 117 -12.15 24.70 13.10
N VAL A 118 -11.09 24.65 12.27
CA VAL A 118 -10.09 25.74 12.22
C VAL A 118 -10.74 27.04 11.78
N PHE A 119 -11.57 27.00 10.73
CA PHE A 119 -12.26 28.17 10.20
C PHE A 119 -13.18 28.80 11.27
N THR A 120 -13.97 27.97 11.96
CA THR A 120 -14.83 28.43 13.05
C THR A 120 -14.03 29.08 14.19
N LYS A 121 -12.87 28.52 14.53
CA LYS A 121 -11.98 29.12 15.55
C LYS A 121 -11.39 30.44 15.07
N VAL A 122 -10.95 30.50 13.81
CA VAL A 122 -10.40 31.74 13.22
C VAL A 122 -11.42 32.85 13.21
N GLN A 123 -12.68 32.57 12.86
CA GLN A 123 -13.76 33.60 12.90
C GLN A 123 -14.03 34.19 14.28
N ARG A 124 -13.70 33.48 15.33
CA ARG A 124 -13.89 33.97 16.73
C ARG A 124 -12.71 34.79 17.25
N LEU A 125 -11.65 34.97 16.46
CA LEU A 125 -10.48 35.73 16.87
C LEU A 125 -10.73 37.26 16.71
N PRO A 126 -10.18 38.08 17.61
CA PRO A 126 -10.30 39.52 17.51
C PRO A 126 -9.55 40.08 16.29
N LEU A 127 -10.02 41.22 15.76
CA LEU A 127 -9.48 41.87 14.57
C LEU A 127 -7.96 42.15 14.66
N ALA A 128 -7.49 42.47 15.87
CA ALA A 128 -6.07 42.71 16.16
C ALA A 128 -5.17 41.51 15.84
N PHE A 129 -5.68 40.29 15.86
CA PHE A 129 -4.96 39.08 15.47
C PHE A 129 -4.64 39.09 13.96
N PHE A 130 -5.61 39.50 13.13
CA PHE A 130 -5.46 39.53 11.67
C PHE A 130 -4.51 40.62 11.19
N GLN A 131 -4.41 41.74 11.92
CA GLN A 131 -3.49 42.83 11.58
C GLN A 131 -2.02 42.45 11.81
N ARG A 132 -1.74 41.49 12.70
CA ARG A 132 -0.40 41.02 13.03
C ARG A 132 0.10 39.80 12.24
N ARG A 133 -0.77 39.15 11.51
CA ARG A 133 -0.45 37.91 10.80
C ARG A 133 -0.50 38.11 9.28
N LYS A 134 0.45 37.52 8.58
CA LYS A 134 0.45 37.52 7.12
C LYS A 134 -0.67 36.60 6.62
N THR A 135 -1.36 37.01 5.56
CA THR A 135 -2.43 36.22 4.92
C THR A 135 -2.00 34.82 4.54
N GLY A 136 -0.73 34.65 4.14
CA GLY A 136 -0.16 33.34 3.83
C GLY A 136 -0.11 32.37 5.03
N GLU A 137 0.14 32.85 6.24
CA GLU A 137 0.15 32.03 7.45
C GLU A 137 -1.27 31.53 7.77
N LEU A 138 -2.28 32.40 7.62
CA LEU A 138 -3.68 32.02 7.81
C LEU A 138 -4.12 30.97 6.77
N ASN A 139 -3.74 31.15 5.53
CA ASN A 139 -4.06 30.19 4.48
C ASN A 139 -3.38 28.83 4.76
N ALA A 140 -2.12 28.83 5.19
CA ALA A 140 -1.42 27.62 5.62
C ALA A 140 -2.12 26.93 6.81
N ALA A 141 -2.66 27.70 7.76
CA ALA A 141 -3.38 27.15 8.91
C ALA A 141 -4.70 26.49 8.50
N ILE A 142 -5.46 27.09 7.58
CA ILE A 142 -6.78 26.63 7.16
C ILE A 142 -6.68 25.48 6.14
N MET A 143 -5.76 25.57 5.19
CA MET A 143 -5.64 24.60 4.08
C MET A 143 -4.47 23.64 4.24
N GLY A 144 -3.31 24.11 4.66
CA GLY A 144 -2.07 23.35 4.69
C GLY A 144 -2.01 22.32 5.82
N TYR A 145 -2.25 22.73 7.06
CA TYR A 145 -2.14 21.82 8.21
C TYR A 145 -3.18 20.69 8.21
N PRO A 146 -4.46 20.91 7.86
CA PRO A 146 -5.40 19.81 7.73
C PRO A 146 -4.98 18.74 6.72
N ASN A 147 -4.40 19.14 5.59
CA ASN A 147 -3.89 18.21 4.60
C ASN A 147 -2.67 17.41 5.11
N GLN A 148 -1.78 18.02 5.89
CA GLN A 148 -0.68 17.31 6.53
C GLN A 148 -1.18 16.29 7.55
N ILE A 149 -2.20 16.65 8.35
CA ILE A 149 -2.81 15.74 9.32
C ILE A 149 -3.48 14.56 8.61
N LYS A 150 -4.23 14.81 7.52
CA LYS A 150 -4.79 13.75 6.66
C LYS A 150 -3.72 12.77 6.20
N ARG A 151 -2.60 13.29 5.69
CA ARG A 151 -1.50 12.47 5.20
C ARG A 151 -0.96 11.53 6.28
N VAL A 152 -0.86 12.00 7.51
CA VAL A 152 -0.40 11.16 8.63
C VAL A 152 -1.46 10.13 9.04
N ILE A 153 -2.71 10.55 9.20
CA ILE A 153 -3.78 9.70 9.76
C ILE A 153 -4.28 8.68 8.73
N VAL A 154 -4.46 9.09 7.48
CA VAL A 154 -5.08 8.25 6.45
C VAL A 154 -4.01 7.56 5.60
N ASP A 155 -3.15 8.34 4.94
CA ASP A 155 -2.23 7.80 3.94
C ASP A 155 -1.14 6.94 4.61
N MET A 156 -0.50 7.43 5.69
CA MET A 156 0.52 6.64 6.40
C MET A 156 -0.07 5.40 7.09
N SER A 157 -1.30 5.48 7.64
CA SER A 157 -1.96 4.30 8.24
C SER A 157 -2.27 3.25 7.19
N ASN A 158 -2.70 3.65 5.99
CA ASN A 158 -2.93 2.75 4.88
C ASN A 158 -1.62 2.06 4.44
N ASP A 159 -0.55 2.84 4.26
CA ASP A 159 0.74 2.30 3.85
C ASP A 159 1.35 1.37 4.90
N LEU A 160 1.12 1.63 6.19
CA LEU A 160 1.60 0.83 7.30
C LEU A 160 0.95 -0.57 7.35
N VAL A 161 -0.25 -0.73 6.80
CA VAL A 161 -0.91 -2.03 6.64
C VAL A 161 -0.52 -2.66 5.30
N LYS A 162 -0.60 -1.92 4.23
CA LYS A 162 -0.46 -2.39 2.86
C LYS A 162 0.95 -2.89 2.53
N GLN A 163 1.97 -2.10 2.89
CA GLN A 163 3.36 -2.42 2.55
C GLN A 163 3.91 -3.68 3.28
N PRO A 164 3.76 -3.82 4.60
CA PRO A 164 4.20 -5.03 5.28
C PRO A 164 3.45 -6.27 4.81
N LEU A 165 2.14 -6.15 4.54
CA LEU A 165 1.34 -7.28 4.10
C LEU A 165 1.74 -7.77 2.71
N THR A 166 2.05 -6.87 1.78
CA THR A 166 2.59 -7.22 0.46
C THR A 166 3.92 -7.94 0.58
N LEU A 167 4.79 -7.47 1.48
CA LEU A 167 6.09 -8.09 1.72
C LEU A 167 5.95 -9.46 2.39
N LEU A 168 5.07 -9.57 3.40
CA LEU A 168 4.80 -10.83 4.08
C LEU A 168 4.19 -11.88 3.16
N SER A 169 3.29 -11.50 2.25
CA SER A 169 2.69 -12.42 1.29
C SER A 169 3.73 -12.94 0.29
N ALA A 170 4.62 -12.07 -0.21
CA ALA A 170 5.68 -12.48 -1.12
C ALA A 170 6.73 -13.39 -0.43
N VAL A 171 7.19 -13.00 0.76
CA VAL A 171 8.16 -13.80 1.54
C VAL A 171 7.53 -15.11 2.00
N GLY A 172 6.27 -15.08 2.44
CA GLY A 172 5.53 -16.27 2.85
C GLY A 172 5.42 -17.30 1.72
N PHE A 173 5.16 -16.84 0.49
CA PHE A 173 5.14 -17.69 -0.68
C PHE A 173 6.53 -18.29 -0.97
N MET A 174 7.59 -17.48 -0.91
CA MET A 174 8.95 -17.97 -1.10
C MET A 174 9.36 -19.04 -0.07
N ILE A 175 8.99 -18.83 1.19
CA ILE A 175 9.25 -19.81 2.26
C ILE A 175 8.45 -21.10 2.00
N TYR A 176 7.16 -20.99 1.69
CA TYR A 176 6.32 -22.14 1.36
C TYR A 176 6.92 -22.98 0.21
N LYS A 177 7.36 -22.31 -0.85
CA LYS A 177 7.98 -22.98 -1.99
C LYS A 177 9.32 -23.62 -1.64
N SER A 178 10.13 -22.98 -0.78
CA SER A 178 11.41 -23.52 -0.34
C SER A 178 11.27 -24.84 0.43
N PHE A 179 10.20 -24.99 1.21
CA PHE A 179 9.90 -26.26 1.91
C PHE A 179 9.40 -27.34 0.95
N SER A 180 8.77 -26.98 -0.14
CA SER A 180 8.22 -27.90 -1.13
C SER A 180 9.22 -28.34 -2.20
N SER A 181 10.27 -27.56 -2.43
CA SER A 181 11.34 -27.83 -3.41
C SER A 181 12.67 -27.86 -2.65
N GLU A 182 13.55 -28.82 -2.89
CA GLU A 182 14.88 -28.92 -2.24
C GLU A 182 15.81 -27.71 -2.50
N SER A 183 15.31 -26.65 -3.10
CA SER A 183 16.04 -25.44 -3.46
C SER A 183 16.03 -24.37 -2.37
N PHE A 184 16.41 -24.75 -1.16
CA PHE A 184 16.58 -23.85 0.00
C PHE A 184 17.51 -22.65 -0.33
N PHE A 185 18.46 -22.84 -1.23
CA PHE A 185 19.43 -21.82 -1.59
C PHE A 185 18.81 -20.59 -2.29
N ILE A 186 17.82 -20.81 -3.15
CA ILE A 186 17.15 -19.73 -3.89
C ILE A 186 16.32 -18.85 -2.95
N ALA A 187 15.61 -19.47 -2.02
CA ALA A 187 14.84 -18.73 -1.01
C ALA A 187 15.76 -17.96 -0.05
N ALA A 188 16.88 -18.54 0.36
CA ALA A 188 17.88 -17.89 1.20
C ALA A 188 18.45 -16.64 0.53
N ILE A 189 18.80 -16.69 -0.76
CA ILE A 189 19.25 -15.54 -1.54
C ILE A 189 18.16 -14.46 -1.63
N GLY A 190 16.91 -14.84 -1.88
CA GLY A 190 15.78 -13.92 -1.95
C GLY A 190 15.55 -13.17 -0.63
N VAL A 191 15.55 -13.88 0.49
CA VAL A 191 15.39 -13.28 1.83
C VAL A 191 16.60 -12.40 2.19
N LEU A 192 17.81 -12.82 1.85
CA LEU A 192 19.04 -12.06 2.11
C LEU A 192 19.13 -10.78 1.28
N SER A 193 18.51 -10.73 0.09
CA SER A 193 18.48 -9.53 -0.75
C SER A 193 17.70 -8.37 -0.10
N ILE A 194 16.72 -8.66 0.77
CA ILE A 194 15.89 -7.63 1.44
C ILE A 194 16.75 -6.70 2.31
N PRO A 195 17.53 -7.18 3.30
CA PRO A 195 18.38 -6.32 4.11
C PRO A 195 19.47 -5.61 3.29
N LEU A 196 19.97 -6.27 2.23
CA LEU A 196 20.97 -5.69 1.33
C LEU A 196 20.43 -4.44 0.61
N LEU A 197 19.18 -4.44 0.19
CA LEU A 197 18.51 -3.29 -0.43
C LEU A 197 18.07 -2.23 0.59
N VAL A 198 17.60 -2.64 1.76
CA VAL A 198 17.11 -1.71 2.80
C VAL A 198 18.25 -0.87 3.39
N PHE A 199 19.46 -1.42 3.49
CA PHE A 199 20.59 -0.73 4.10
C PHE A 199 20.99 0.56 3.32
N PRO A 200 21.24 0.53 1.99
CA PRO A 200 21.56 1.74 1.22
C PRO A 200 20.41 2.73 1.19
N ILE A 201 19.15 2.27 1.07
CA ILE A 201 17.97 3.14 1.07
C ILE A 201 17.88 3.92 2.40
N ARG A 202 18.06 3.25 3.54
CA ARG A 202 18.08 3.90 4.86
C ARG A 202 19.22 4.88 5.01
N ARG A 203 20.39 4.59 4.43
CA ARG A 203 21.56 5.48 4.50
C ARG A 203 21.35 6.75 3.67
N ILE A 204 20.86 6.59 2.44
CA ILE A 204 20.53 7.70 1.53
C ILE A 204 19.39 8.55 2.10
N GLY A 205 18.31 7.92 2.60
CA GLY A 205 17.18 8.62 3.21
C GLY A 205 17.58 9.47 4.42
N ARG A 206 18.48 8.98 5.28
CA ARG A 206 19.03 9.76 6.40
C ARG A 206 19.89 10.94 5.94
N TYR A 207 20.66 10.76 4.88
CA TYR A 207 21.48 11.82 4.31
C TYR A 207 20.63 12.94 3.68
N LEU A 208 19.61 12.56 2.89
CA LEU A 208 18.66 13.49 2.30
C LEU A 208 17.83 14.24 3.35
N ALA A 209 17.38 13.55 4.40
CA ALA A 209 16.62 14.17 5.49
C ALA A 209 17.45 15.23 6.24
N LYS A 210 18.75 14.97 6.46
CA LYS A 210 19.65 15.97 7.07
C LYS A 210 19.84 17.21 6.17
N ARG A 211 20.01 17.02 4.86
CA ARG A 211 20.13 18.13 3.91
C ARG A 211 18.83 18.93 3.78
N ALA A 212 17.68 18.28 3.73
CA ALA A 212 16.39 18.95 3.69
C ALA A 212 16.16 19.82 4.95
N GLN A 213 16.55 19.33 6.13
CA GLN A 213 16.48 20.12 7.38
C GLN A 213 17.43 21.33 7.36
N GLN A 214 18.60 21.20 6.78
CA GLN A 214 19.54 22.33 6.64
C GLN A 214 18.99 23.41 5.71
N LEU A 215 18.43 23.00 4.56
CA LEU A 215 17.79 23.93 3.62
C LEU A 215 16.56 24.62 4.22
N ALA A 216 15.74 23.90 4.97
CA ALA A 216 14.58 24.48 5.67
C ALA A 216 15.01 25.51 6.73
N ARG A 217 16.15 25.32 7.41
CA ARG A 217 16.68 26.31 8.37
C ARG A 217 17.22 27.56 7.69
N VAL A 218 17.81 27.43 6.52
CA VAL A 218 18.32 28.58 5.74
C VAL A 218 17.16 29.40 5.17
N SER A 219 16.06 28.76 4.76
CA SER A 219 14.88 29.45 4.22
C SER A 219 13.98 30.12 5.28
N THR A 220 14.18 29.82 6.57
CA THR A 220 13.45 30.43 7.70
C THR A 220 14.31 31.45 8.47
N GLY A 221 15.54 31.68 8.05
CA GLY A 221 16.52 32.57 8.70
C GLY A 221 16.65 33.96 8.08
N ASP A 222 15.83 34.28 7.06
CA ASP A 222 15.57 35.60 6.52
C ASP A 222 14.05 35.89 6.73
#